data_5ae3c54e2c98ef51f9ee8c7248377579
#
_entry.id   5ae3c54e2c98ef51f9ee8c7248377579
#
_cell.length_a   1.000
_cell.length_b   1.000
_cell.length_c   1.000
_cell.angle_alpha   90.00
_cell.angle_beta   90.00
_cell.angle_gamma   90.00
#
_symmetry.space_group_name_H-M   'P 1'
#
loop_
_entity.id
_entity.type
_entity.pdbx_description
1 polymer ?
#
loop_
_entity_poly.entity_id
_entity_poly.type
_entity_poly.pdbx_seq_one_letter_code
_entity_poly.pdbx_strand_id
1 'polypeptide(L)'
;MILEVAILQVRPGQTEAFESAFAQAQAIIASMPGYAGHQLQRCLEMPDKYLLLVNWQRLEDHTVGFRQSAQYQQWRRLLHHFYDPFPVVEHFQQVFAGGR
;
A
#
# COMPACT_ATOMS: atom_id res chain seq x y z
N MET A 1 5.49 -12.11 10.85
CA MET A 1 4.71 -11.11 10.13
C MET A 1 5.59 -10.44 9.08
N ILE A 2 5.06 -10.13 7.93
CA ILE A 2 5.80 -9.55 6.81
C ILE A 2 5.30 -8.14 6.57
N LEU A 3 6.23 -7.19 6.34
CA LEU A 3 5.90 -5.82 5.99
C LEU A 3 6.05 -5.62 4.48
N GLU A 4 4.96 -5.25 3.83
CA GLU A 4 5.00 -4.76 2.45
C GLU A 4 5.29 -3.27 2.46
N VAL A 5 6.23 -2.82 1.62
CA VAL A 5 6.60 -1.41 1.49
C VAL A 5 6.52 -1.01 0.02
N ALA A 6 5.80 0.07 -0.25
CA ALA A 6 5.74 0.66 -1.59
C ALA A 6 5.91 2.18 -1.48
N ILE A 7 6.84 2.73 -2.26
CA ILE A 7 6.97 4.17 -2.42
C ILE A 7 6.11 4.57 -3.60
N LEU A 8 5.13 5.44 -3.35
CA LEU A 8 4.15 5.87 -4.35
C LEU A 8 4.48 7.29 -4.80
N GLN A 9 4.77 7.45 -6.08
CA GLN A 9 4.96 8.76 -6.70
C GLN A 9 3.64 9.13 -7.37
N VAL A 10 2.85 9.98 -6.72
CA VAL A 10 1.56 10.42 -7.24
C VAL A 10 1.77 11.54 -8.25
N ARG A 11 1.03 11.51 -9.35
CA ARG A 11 1.12 12.53 -10.39
C ARG A 11 0.86 13.92 -9.79
N PRO A 12 1.61 14.95 -10.19
CA PRO A 12 1.42 16.32 -9.69
C PRO A 12 -0.02 16.78 -9.86
N GLY A 13 -0.56 17.42 -8.82
CA GLY A 13 -1.93 17.92 -8.80
C GLY A 13 -2.99 16.86 -8.53
N GLN A 14 -2.59 15.60 -8.30
CA GLN A 14 -3.52 14.48 -8.09
C GLN A 14 -3.58 13.98 -6.64
N THR A 15 -2.87 14.62 -5.73
CA THR A 15 -2.76 14.10 -4.35
C THR A 15 -4.08 14.06 -3.62
N GLU A 16 -4.91 15.08 -3.80
CA GLU A 16 -6.23 15.14 -3.14
C GLU A 16 -7.15 14.04 -3.68
N ALA A 17 -7.20 13.86 -5.00
CA ALA A 17 -7.97 12.79 -5.64
C ALA A 17 -7.44 11.42 -5.24
N PHE A 18 -6.11 11.26 -5.14
CA PHE A 18 -5.49 10.02 -4.69
C PHE A 18 -5.91 9.67 -3.26
N GLU A 19 -5.83 10.63 -2.34
CA GLU A 19 -6.19 10.37 -0.94
C GLU A 19 -7.67 10.02 -0.80
N SER A 20 -8.53 10.66 -1.58
CA SER A 20 -9.96 10.32 -1.61
C SER A 20 -10.19 8.89 -2.13
N ALA A 21 -9.49 8.50 -3.19
CA ALA A 21 -9.56 7.15 -3.72
C ALA A 21 -9.00 6.12 -2.72
N PHE A 22 -7.89 6.45 -2.05
CA PHE A 22 -7.30 5.57 -1.05
C PHE A 22 -8.22 5.35 0.15
N ALA A 23 -8.97 6.37 0.55
CA ALA A 23 -9.96 6.24 1.63
C ALA A 23 -10.98 5.15 1.31
N GLN A 24 -11.37 5.00 0.04
CA GLN A 24 -12.25 3.92 -0.39
C GLN A 24 -11.50 2.60 -0.51
N ALA A 25 -10.31 2.63 -1.11
CA ALA A 25 -9.55 1.42 -1.41
C ALA A 25 -9.09 0.67 -0.15
N GLN A 26 -8.85 1.38 0.95
CA GLN A 26 -8.32 0.74 2.16
C GLN A 26 -9.26 -0.31 2.74
N ALA A 27 -10.57 -0.20 2.54
CA ALA A 27 -11.52 -1.23 2.98
C ALA A 27 -11.34 -2.53 2.19
N ILE A 28 -10.88 -2.43 0.94
CA ILE A 28 -10.64 -3.61 0.09
C ILE A 28 -9.48 -4.43 0.64
N ILE A 29 -8.33 -3.79 0.86
CA ILE A 29 -7.16 -4.51 1.36
C ILE A 29 -7.39 -5.03 2.78
N ALA A 30 -8.10 -4.27 3.60
CA ALA A 30 -8.41 -4.68 4.98
C ALA A 30 -9.33 -5.90 5.05
N SER A 31 -10.04 -6.22 3.98
CA SER A 31 -10.91 -7.41 3.93
C SER A 31 -10.16 -8.70 3.62
N MET A 32 -8.88 -8.62 3.24
CA MET A 32 -8.15 -9.79 2.75
C MET A 32 -7.68 -10.70 3.89
N PRO A 33 -7.73 -12.03 3.68
CA PRO A 33 -7.14 -12.97 4.63
C PRO A 33 -5.64 -12.69 4.84
N GLY A 34 -5.20 -12.70 6.08
CA GLY A 34 -3.81 -12.46 6.43
C GLY A 34 -3.43 -10.99 6.57
N TYR A 35 -4.32 -10.07 6.21
CA TYR A 35 -4.10 -8.66 6.45
C TYR A 35 -4.01 -8.38 7.97
N ALA A 36 -3.02 -7.59 8.37
CA ALA A 36 -2.75 -7.30 9.79
C ALA A 36 -2.57 -5.80 10.07
N GLY A 37 -2.94 -4.95 9.15
CA GLY A 37 -2.88 -3.50 9.33
C GLY A 37 -2.14 -2.80 8.21
N HIS A 38 -2.35 -1.49 8.08
CA HIS A 38 -1.65 -0.69 7.08
C HIS A 38 -1.48 0.74 7.57
N GLN A 39 -0.55 1.45 6.94
CA GLN A 39 -0.37 2.88 7.08
C GLN A 39 -0.08 3.48 5.71
N LEU A 40 -0.60 4.67 5.46
CA LEU A 40 -0.20 5.50 4.34
C LEU A 40 0.42 6.78 4.91
N GLN A 41 1.70 6.99 4.62
CA GLN A 41 2.45 8.15 5.09
C GLN A 41 2.72 9.09 3.92
N ARG A 42 2.61 10.39 4.14
CA ARG A 42 2.97 11.40 3.13
C ARG A 42 4.35 11.97 3.43
N CYS A 43 5.21 12.05 2.43
CA CYS A 43 6.53 12.63 2.59
C CYS A 43 6.43 14.13 2.85
N LEU A 44 7.13 14.64 3.86
CA LEU A 44 7.12 16.07 4.18
C LEU A 44 7.94 16.88 3.19
N GLU A 45 9.08 16.32 2.72
CA GLU A 45 9.97 17.00 1.79
C GLU A 45 9.45 16.97 0.35
N MET A 46 8.69 15.94 -0.02
CA MET A 46 8.17 15.75 -1.37
C MET A 46 6.67 15.46 -1.29
N PRO A 47 5.81 16.47 -1.39
CA PRO A 47 4.37 16.31 -1.10
C PRO A 47 3.61 15.36 -2.03
N ASP A 48 4.16 15.03 -3.21
CA ASP A 48 3.55 14.06 -4.12
C ASP A 48 3.98 12.62 -3.85
N LYS A 49 4.86 12.43 -2.87
CA LYS A 49 5.42 11.11 -2.54
C LYS A 49 4.77 10.57 -1.27
N TYR A 50 4.37 9.31 -1.34
CA TYR A 50 3.76 8.57 -0.22
C TYR A 50 4.52 7.29 0.04
N LEU A 51 4.39 6.80 1.26
CA LEU A 51 4.91 5.51 1.69
C LEU A 51 3.73 4.66 2.15
N LEU A 52 3.49 3.55 1.44
CA LEU A 52 2.48 2.57 1.83
C LEU A 52 3.15 1.44 2.58
N LEU A 53 2.65 1.15 3.77
CA LEU A 53 3.12 0.08 4.64
C LEU A 53 1.95 -0.84 4.93
N VAL A 54 2.08 -2.12 4.60
CA VAL A 54 1.04 -3.11 4.89
C VAL A 54 1.65 -4.30 5.62
N ASN A 55 1.05 -4.67 6.74
CA ASN A 55 1.45 -5.87 7.47
C ASN A 55 0.61 -7.07 7.02
N TRP A 56 1.28 -8.16 6.71
CA TRP A 56 0.70 -9.44 6.33
C TRP A 56 1.19 -10.54 7.26
N GLN A 57 0.34 -11.49 7.59
CA GLN A 57 0.76 -12.61 8.42
C GLN A 57 1.80 -13.47 7.71
N ARG A 58 1.62 -13.68 6.39
CA ARG A 58 2.55 -14.43 5.55
C ARG A 58 2.76 -13.69 4.24
N LEU A 59 3.93 -13.91 3.64
CA LEU A 59 4.27 -13.32 2.34
C LEU A 59 3.23 -13.69 1.27
N GLU A 60 2.79 -14.95 1.24
CA GLU A 60 1.85 -15.46 0.24
C GLU A 60 0.46 -14.83 0.36
N ASP A 61 0.09 -14.34 1.53
CA ASP A 61 -1.19 -13.61 1.69
C ASP A 61 -1.22 -12.38 0.80
N HIS A 62 -0.08 -11.72 0.59
CA HIS A 62 0.04 -10.60 -0.35
C HIS A 62 0.30 -11.06 -1.78
N THR A 63 1.39 -11.82 -1.98
CA THR A 63 1.90 -12.11 -3.33
C THR A 63 1.00 -13.04 -4.13
N VAL A 64 0.25 -13.90 -3.45
CA VAL A 64 -0.68 -14.84 -4.06
C VAL A 64 -2.11 -14.47 -3.71
N GLY A 65 -2.45 -14.46 -2.43
CA GLY A 65 -3.83 -14.24 -1.98
C GLY A 65 -4.42 -12.95 -2.52
N PHE A 66 -3.79 -11.82 -2.21
CA PHE A 66 -4.30 -10.51 -2.65
C PHE A 66 -4.11 -10.30 -4.15
N ARG A 67 -2.90 -10.48 -4.66
CA ARG A 67 -2.59 -10.16 -6.07
C ARG A 67 -3.39 -10.98 -7.08
N GLN A 68 -3.84 -12.18 -6.70
CA GLN A 68 -4.63 -13.05 -7.58
C GLN A 68 -6.14 -12.97 -7.30
N SER A 69 -6.56 -12.06 -6.43
CA SER A 69 -7.96 -11.94 -6.04
C SER A 69 -8.74 -10.96 -6.93
N ALA A 70 -10.07 -11.11 -6.94
CA ALA A 70 -10.96 -10.14 -7.57
C ALA A 70 -10.86 -8.77 -6.86
N GLN A 71 -10.63 -8.77 -5.57
CA GLN A 71 -10.46 -7.55 -4.77
C GLN A 71 -9.27 -6.73 -5.24
N TYR A 72 -8.17 -7.39 -5.65
CA TYR A 72 -7.01 -6.69 -6.19
C TYR A 72 -7.34 -5.92 -7.46
N GLN A 73 -8.23 -6.42 -8.31
CA GLN A 73 -8.64 -5.71 -9.51
C GLN A 73 -9.38 -4.41 -9.18
N GLN A 74 -10.19 -4.41 -8.12
CA GLN A 74 -10.84 -3.18 -7.64
C GLN A 74 -9.83 -2.20 -7.07
N TRP A 75 -8.88 -2.69 -6.25
CA TRP A 75 -7.77 -1.92 -5.70
C TRP A 75 -6.97 -1.24 -6.83
N ARG A 76 -6.61 -2.01 -7.83
CA ARG A 76 -5.86 -1.56 -8.99
C ARG A 76 -6.61 -0.44 -9.74
N ARG A 77 -7.90 -0.63 -10.01
CA ARG A 77 -8.71 0.36 -10.73
C ARG A 77 -8.82 1.68 -9.98
N LEU A 78 -8.87 1.63 -8.65
CA LEU A 78 -8.95 2.84 -7.85
C LEU A 78 -7.64 3.61 -7.77
N LEU A 79 -6.49 2.92 -7.82
CA LEU A 79 -5.23 3.52 -7.38
C LEU A 79 -4.13 3.58 -8.44
N HIS A 80 -4.00 2.58 -9.33
CA HIS A 80 -2.78 2.45 -10.12
C HIS A 80 -2.57 3.59 -11.12
N HIS A 81 -3.63 4.22 -11.59
CA HIS A 81 -3.53 5.32 -12.55
C HIS A 81 -2.94 6.60 -11.95
N PHE A 82 -2.86 6.70 -10.62
CA PHE A 82 -2.28 7.87 -9.96
C PHE A 82 -0.75 7.85 -9.96
N TYR A 83 -0.11 6.71 -10.23
CA TYR A 83 1.32 6.54 -10.02
C TYR A 83 2.14 6.80 -11.28
N ASP A 84 3.23 7.57 -11.12
CA ASP A 84 4.23 7.78 -12.16
C ASP A 84 5.58 8.13 -11.51
N PRO A 85 6.59 7.24 -11.58
CA PRO A 85 6.58 5.90 -12.17
C PRO A 85 5.75 4.91 -11.33
N PHE A 86 5.45 3.74 -11.91
CA PHE A 86 4.78 2.67 -11.19
C PHE A 86 5.69 2.17 -10.05
N PRO A 87 5.16 1.97 -8.84
CA PRO A 87 6.00 1.65 -7.69
C PRO A 87 6.59 0.24 -7.74
N VAL A 88 7.78 0.12 -7.20
CA VAL A 88 8.37 -1.18 -6.87
C VAL A 88 7.92 -1.52 -5.45
N VAL A 89 7.43 -2.73 -5.28
CA VAL A 89 6.96 -3.24 -3.99
C VAL A 89 8.01 -4.19 -3.43
N GLU A 90 8.41 -3.96 -2.18
CA GLU A 90 9.36 -4.80 -1.49
C GLU A 90 8.76 -5.32 -0.19
N HIS A 91 9.31 -6.43 0.29
CA HIS A 91 8.85 -7.05 1.52
C HIS A 91 10.00 -7.11 2.53
N PHE A 92 9.67 -6.82 3.79
CA PHE A 92 10.65 -6.74 4.87
C PHE A 92 10.20 -7.59 6.04
N GLN A 93 11.18 -8.17 6.72
CA GLN A 93 10.97 -8.91 7.95
C GLN A 93 11.70 -8.17 9.07
N GLN A 94 11.03 -7.99 10.20
CA GLN A 94 11.63 -7.29 11.33
C GLN A 94 12.79 -8.09 11.90
N VAL A 95 13.93 -7.43 12.07
CA VAL A 95 15.12 -8.00 12.71
C VAL A 95 15.24 -7.52 14.15
N PHE A 96 15.02 -6.23 14.37
CA PHE A 96 15.03 -5.62 15.69
C PHE A 96 13.87 -4.66 15.83
N ALA A 97 13.42 -4.47 17.05
CA ALA A 97 12.47 -3.42 17.42
C ALA A 97 12.93 -2.78 18.71
N GLY A 98 12.61 -1.51 18.87
CA GLY A 98 12.88 -0.77 20.09
C GLY A 98 11.79 0.25 20.31
N GLY A 99 11.94 1.03 21.38
CA GLY A 99 10.99 2.06 21.73
C GLY A 99 10.77 2.10 23.23
N ARG A 100 9.73 2.80 23.66
CA ARG A 100 9.39 2.99 25.07
C ARG A 100 8.08 2.31 25.40
#